data_215c7a8022daf290722b77629c9e653c
#
_entry.id   215c7a8022daf290722b77629c9e653c
#
_cell.length_a   1.000
_cell.length_b   1.000
_cell.length_c   1.000
_cell.angle_alpha   90.00
_cell.angle_beta   90.00
_cell.angle_gamma   90.00
#
_symmetry.space_group_name_H-M   'P 1'
#
loop_
_entity.id
_entity.type
_entity.pdbx_description
1 polymer ?
#
loop_
_entity_poly.entity_id
_entity_poly.type
_entity_poly.pdbx_seq_one_letter_code
_entity_poly.pdbx_strand_id
1 'polypeptide(L)'
;MDDEEAASGLVDSGSVSSGKSSKIASICPRSYVLRRRLTYAGVMALFMLAALLVTVDQGARQSDLMNGLSSEGKIVGGSETGPLTVTTWNIAAINNNPFEYWITYDEDPRYEELMVGVQFFLEEPGKNDVAVMDVFSPQKFEELKTLMAEVGWPDVSDYWEAELKHRKIVSEFMKDPLLGSKRLISMPDRVTNTINVVDSDEPVCRPTVINMYSEDLSNLDTWFDKWTSFMFKNSVRIPISETESEETVPYKMLQPISKAKYPDITEDEAARSLPIQTLCGAIFDAILVHMMNTVVDPPVWQSLKKTMVENLNKQKVPHTVEILKRSYSSSDIIALQEVSSSFVITAQNHFADHYHVVPPSEIDASRDQNSILMLSKARFPNGATSEITDLVYNSFPEGVKVPVATGDILAITATDASGNDYVIASFHGDTNGLATIPVVDAILQTMASNELLANHKLIFGMDANTYQHGEPGKKQDVLEFASHFVSKGLSSCWGDRPNPENYTTFNARTYLQPQLNKACKSSEKREMGDVNPKDFILFAKEQFDVVHTWKDNTGDEKYIEDMAFPTLKFPSDHGILSTVLKEKNSVNAETDE
;
A
#
# COMPACT_ATOMS: atom_id res chain seq x y z
N MET A 1 15.22 -13.94 1.54
CA MET A 1 16.03 -13.50 2.67
C MET A 1 16.76 -12.18 2.40
N ASP A 2 16.38 -11.42 1.41
CA ASP A 2 17.00 -10.12 1.13
C ASP A 2 15.92 -9.09 0.83
N ASP A 3 15.38 -8.50 1.92
CA ASP A 3 14.49 -7.33 1.82
C ASP A 3 15.32 -6.11 1.41
N GLU A 4 15.50 -5.90 0.13
CA GLU A 4 16.03 -4.68 -0.44
C GLU A 4 14.93 -3.62 -0.61
N GLU A 5 14.57 -2.93 0.45
CA GLU A 5 14.13 -1.54 0.30
C GLU A 5 15.37 -0.66 0.22
N ALA A 6 15.70 -0.23 -0.99
CA ALA A 6 16.83 0.64 -1.27
C ALA A 6 16.70 1.97 -0.52
N ALA A 7 17.47 2.15 0.52
CA ALA A 7 17.74 3.44 1.11
C ALA A 7 18.77 4.18 0.23
N SER A 8 18.33 4.93 -0.78
CA SER A 8 19.20 5.89 -1.46
C SER A 8 19.33 7.14 -0.59
N GLY A 9 20.39 7.18 0.23
CA GLY A 9 20.88 8.39 0.83
C GLY A 9 21.62 9.22 -0.21
N LEU A 10 21.16 10.42 -0.50
CA LEU A 10 21.93 11.45 -1.18
C LEU A 10 22.29 12.54 -0.17
N VAL A 11 23.61 12.65 0.02
CA VAL A 11 24.26 13.80 0.63
C VAL A 11 24.19 14.92 -0.40
N ASP A 12 23.58 16.03 -0.08
CA ASP A 12 23.77 17.27 -0.82
C ASP A 12 24.44 18.30 0.11
N SER A 13 25.62 18.70 -0.32
CA SER A 13 26.42 19.74 0.32
C SER A 13 26.16 21.07 -0.39
N GLY A 14 25.83 22.08 0.37
CA GLY A 14 26.26 23.38 -0.04
C GLY A 14 25.28 24.53 -0.11
N SER A 15 25.57 25.42 0.68
CA SER A 15 25.65 26.87 0.64
C SER A 15 24.57 27.66 1.38
N VAL A 16 25.09 28.31 2.39
CA VAL A 16 24.53 29.42 3.15
C VAL A 16 24.35 30.64 2.28
N SER A 17 23.15 31.22 2.28
CA SER A 17 22.99 32.66 2.09
C SER A 17 21.91 33.23 2.99
N SER A 18 22.33 34.26 3.66
CA SER A 18 21.60 35.05 4.64
C SER A 18 20.46 35.87 4.06
N GLY A 19 19.38 36.00 4.83
CA GLY A 19 18.67 37.30 4.96
C GLY A 19 17.25 37.35 4.45
N LYS A 20 16.31 37.35 5.36
CA LYS A 20 15.36 38.41 5.69
C LYS A 20 14.19 37.86 6.51
N SER A 21 14.16 38.34 7.75
CA SER A 21 13.01 38.19 8.66
C SER A 21 11.77 38.85 8.06
N SER A 22 10.73 38.07 7.80
CA SER A 22 9.38 38.58 7.67
C SER A 22 8.52 37.99 8.78
N LYS A 23 7.92 38.85 9.58
CA LYS A 23 7.00 38.51 10.65
C LYS A 23 5.79 37.76 10.06
N ILE A 24 5.69 36.47 10.30
CA ILE A 24 4.46 35.72 10.04
C ILE A 24 3.57 35.88 11.27
N ALA A 25 2.42 36.50 11.05
CA ALA A 25 1.39 36.64 12.07
C ALA A 25 0.82 35.24 12.40
N SER A 26 0.76 34.95 13.70
CA SER A 26 0.14 33.73 14.22
C SER A 26 -1.32 33.65 13.80
N ILE A 27 -1.64 32.75 12.90
CA ILE A 27 -3.02 32.46 12.49
C ILE A 27 -3.61 31.42 13.46
N CYS A 28 -4.67 31.84 14.15
CA CYS A 28 -5.40 31.01 15.11
C CYS A 28 -5.95 29.71 14.40
N PRO A 29 -5.85 28.52 15.00
CA PRO A 29 -6.31 27.26 14.40
C PRO A 29 -7.76 27.27 13.91
N ARG A 30 -8.63 28.02 14.58
CA ARG A 30 -10.03 28.19 14.16
C ARG A 30 -10.19 28.85 12.77
N SER A 31 -9.23 29.66 12.34
CA SER A 31 -9.33 30.35 11.04
C SER A 31 -8.97 29.44 9.86
N TYR A 32 -8.16 28.40 10.07
CA TYR A 32 -7.78 27.47 9.02
C TYR A 32 -8.95 26.52 8.67
N VAL A 33 -9.59 25.96 9.68
CA VAL A 33 -10.78 25.11 9.49
C VAL A 33 -11.96 25.91 8.91
N LEU A 34 -12.13 27.15 9.33
CA LEU A 34 -13.19 28.01 8.83
C LEU A 34 -12.91 28.50 7.38
N ARG A 35 -11.65 28.75 7.02
CA ARG A 35 -11.29 29.08 5.62
C ARG A 35 -11.49 27.91 4.69
N ARG A 36 -11.10 26.69 5.07
CA ARG A 36 -11.34 25.48 4.28
C ARG A 36 -12.84 25.23 4.10
N ARG A 37 -13.66 25.36 5.17
CA ARG A 37 -15.12 25.21 5.08
C ARG A 37 -15.78 26.32 4.24
N LEU A 38 -15.33 27.56 4.28
CA LEU A 38 -15.87 28.67 3.47
C LEU A 38 -15.45 28.56 2.01
N THR A 39 -14.24 28.06 1.70
CA THR A 39 -13.80 27.81 0.32
C THR A 39 -14.54 26.62 -0.26
N TYR A 40 -14.72 25.54 0.49
CA TYR A 40 -15.52 24.37 0.06
C TYR A 40 -17.00 24.71 -0.15
N ALA A 41 -17.62 25.47 0.75
CA ALA A 41 -19.02 25.84 0.61
C ALA A 41 -19.28 26.79 -0.59
N GLY A 42 -18.35 27.71 -0.87
CA GLY A 42 -18.45 28.60 -2.02
C GLY A 42 -18.19 27.91 -3.36
N VAL A 43 -17.23 27.01 -3.39
CA VAL A 43 -16.88 26.21 -4.59
C VAL A 43 -17.97 25.17 -4.85
N MET A 44 -18.47 24.49 -3.82
CA MET A 44 -19.56 23.52 -3.96
C MET A 44 -20.85 24.12 -4.47
N ALA A 45 -21.21 25.37 -4.09
CA ALA A 45 -22.41 26.03 -4.62
C ALA A 45 -22.29 26.39 -6.12
N LEU A 46 -21.09 26.73 -6.60
CA LEU A 46 -20.83 26.98 -8.01
C LEU A 46 -20.77 25.69 -8.84
N PHE A 47 -20.20 24.61 -8.29
CA PHE A 47 -20.13 23.30 -8.94
C PHE A 47 -21.49 22.61 -8.99
N MET A 48 -22.35 22.74 -7.98
CA MET A 48 -23.70 22.19 -8.04
C MET A 48 -24.54 22.84 -9.14
N LEU A 49 -24.35 24.14 -9.42
CA LEU A 49 -25.08 24.81 -10.51
C LEU A 49 -24.54 24.41 -11.89
N ALA A 50 -23.24 24.17 -12.02
CA ALA A 50 -22.61 23.70 -13.26
C ALA A 50 -22.87 22.20 -13.50
N ALA A 51 -22.86 21.37 -12.44
CA ALA A 51 -23.18 19.95 -12.52
C ALA A 51 -24.64 19.70 -12.91
N LEU A 52 -25.59 20.57 -12.47
CA LEU A 52 -27.01 20.44 -12.84
C LEU A 52 -27.26 20.70 -14.34
N LEU A 53 -26.39 21.48 -15.01
CA LEU A 53 -26.51 21.78 -16.44
C LEU A 53 -25.82 20.72 -17.33
N VAL A 54 -24.83 20.00 -16.79
CA VAL A 54 -24.09 18.94 -17.53
C VAL A 54 -24.77 17.57 -17.38
N THR A 55 -25.43 17.31 -16.25
CA THR A 55 -26.10 16.02 -15.99
C THR A 55 -27.37 15.78 -16.81
N VAL A 56 -27.99 16.83 -17.36
CA VAL A 56 -29.20 16.68 -18.20
C VAL A 56 -28.84 16.16 -19.61
N ASP A 57 -27.63 16.43 -20.13
CA ASP A 57 -27.23 15.98 -21.47
C ASP A 57 -26.47 14.63 -21.47
N GLN A 58 -25.81 14.28 -20.37
CA GLN A 58 -25.15 12.96 -20.22
C GLN A 58 -26.11 11.85 -19.75
N GLY A 59 -27.11 12.19 -18.95
CA GLY A 59 -28.12 11.23 -18.48
C GLY A 59 -28.97 10.63 -19.62
N ALA A 60 -29.18 11.35 -20.73
CA ALA A 60 -29.97 10.87 -21.85
C ALA A 60 -29.20 9.88 -22.76
N ARG A 61 -27.87 9.95 -22.80
CA ARG A 61 -27.02 9.02 -23.59
C ARG A 61 -26.63 7.77 -22.81
N GLN A 62 -26.58 7.86 -21.49
CA GLN A 62 -26.22 6.74 -20.62
C GLN A 62 -27.43 5.81 -20.36
N SER A 63 -28.67 6.33 -20.38
CA SER A 63 -29.88 5.54 -20.19
C SER A 63 -30.19 4.58 -21.35
N ASP A 64 -29.76 4.88 -22.56
CA ASP A 64 -30.03 4.01 -23.71
C ASP A 64 -29.03 2.85 -23.83
N LEU A 65 -27.81 2.97 -23.23
CA LEU A 65 -26.86 1.86 -23.13
C LEU A 65 -27.14 0.95 -21.93
N MET A 66 -27.72 1.50 -20.84
CA MET A 66 -28.00 0.77 -19.60
C MET A 66 -29.34 0.03 -19.61
N ASN A 67 -30.27 0.36 -20.50
CA ASN A 67 -31.56 -0.32 -20.63
C ASN A 67 -31.47 -1.73 -21.24
N GLY A 68 -30.25 -2.21 -21.57
CA GLY A 68 -29.96 -3.58 -21.95
C GLY A 68 -29.57 -4.51 -20.79
N LEU A 69 -29.37 -3.97 -19.57
CA LEU A 69 -28.92 -4.70 -18.39
C LEU A 69 -29.95 -4.59 -17.29
N SER A 70 -30.97 -5.48 -17.32
CA SER A 70 -31.99 -5.54 -16.29
C SER A 70 -31.55 -6.26 -15.03
N SER A 71 -31.79 -5.57 -13.93
CA SER A 71 -32.01 -5.96 -12.54
C SER A 71 -32.25 -7.45 -12.25
N GLU A 72 -31.59 -7.87 -11.25
CA GLU A 72 -31.73 -8.92 -10.25
C GLU A 72 -30.48 -9.80 -10.17
N GLY A 73 -29.70 -9.61 -9.13
CA GLY A 73 -28.81 -10.51 -8.37
C GLY A 73 -28.23 -11.79 -8.98
N LYS A 74 -28.09 -11.92 -10.30
CA LYS A 74 -27.36 -13.03 -10.93
C LYS A 74 -25.95 -12.56 -11.29
N ILE A 75 -24.97 -13.25 -10.73
CA ILE A 75 -23.59 -13.22 -11.24
C ILE A 75 -23.67 -13.61 -12.70
N VAL A 76 -23.54 -12.65 -13.61
CA VAL A 76 -23.47 -12.88 -15.05
C VAL A 76 -21.99 -13.03 -15.32
N GLY A 77 -21.51 -14.26 -15.47
CA GLY A 77 -20.17 -14.51 -16.01
C GLY A 77 -20.01 -13.76 -17.32
N GLY A 78 -18.75 -13.38 -17.66
CA GLY A 78 -18.41 -12.65 -18.89
C GLY A 78 -19.04 -13.25 -20.15
N SER A 79 -19.06 -12.50 -21.22
CA SER A 79 -19.66 -12.95 -22.49
C SER A 79 -18.73 -13.91 -23.24
N GLU A 80 -19.26 -15.00 -23.76
CA GLU A 80 -18.50 -15.93 -24.61
C GLU A 80 -17.89 -15.24 -25.83
N THR A 81 -18.55 -14.19 -26.35
CA THR A 81 -18.14 -13.42 -27.52
C THR A 81 -18.46 -11.93 -27.33
N GLY A 82 -17.72 -11.06 -28.01
CA GLY A 82 -17.95 -9.62 -27.94
C GLY A 82 -16.75 -8.86 -27.37
N PRO A 83 -16.94 -7.59 -27.00
CA PRO A 83 -15.89 -6.80 -26.37
C PRO A 83 -15.36 -7.45 -25.10
N LEU A 84 -14.05 -7.34 -24.85
CA LEU A 84 -13.37 -7.91 -23.69
C LEU A 84 -13.38 -6.91 -22.54
N THR A 85 -13.90 -7.31 -21.39
CA THR A 85 -13.88 -6.49 -20.16
C THR A 85 -12.69 -6.90 -19.29
N VAL A 86 -11.79 -5.96 -19.06
CA VAL A 86 -10.57 -6.17 -18.27
C VAL A 86 -10.55 -5.24 -17.07
N THR A 87 -10.24 -5.80 -15.91
CA THR A 87 -10.10 -5.07 -14.64
C THR A 87 -8.71 -5.31 -14.06
N THR A 88 -8.09 -4.27 -13.50
CA THR A 88 -6.88 -4.38 -12.68
C THR A 88 -7.07 -3.69 -11.34
N TRP A 89 -6.55 -4.28 -10.28
CA TRP A 89 -6.63 -3.73 -8.94
C TRP A 89 -5.48 -4.19 -8.05
N ASN A 90 -4.68 -3.26 -7.58
CA ASN A 90 -3.81 -3.51 -6.44
C ASN A 90 -4.69 -3.52 -5.18
N ILE A 91 -4.87 -4.68 -4.55
CA ILE A 91 -5.76 -4.85 -3.38
C ILE A 91 -5.10 -4.41 -2.07
N ALA A 92 -3.89 -3.89 -2.14
CA ALA A 92 -3.02 -3.49 -1.05
C ALA A 92 -2.76 -4.64 -0.05
N ALA A 93 -1.53 -5.08 0.07
CA ALA A 93 -1.12 -6.13 1.00
C ALA A 93 -1.64 -5.91 2.42
N ILE A 94 -1.59 -6.92 3.26
CA ILE A 94 -2.05 -6.84 4.65
C ILE A 94 -1.28 -5.74 5.38
N ASN A 95 -1.99 -4.67 5.71
CA ASN A 95 -1.50 -3.60 6.55
C ASN A 95 -2.09 -3.76 7.95
N ASN A 96 -1.24 -3.92 8.96
CA ASN A 96 -1.66 -4.12 10.33
C ASN A 96 -1.80 -2.82 11.12
N ASN A 97 -1.41 -1.66 10.54
CA ASN A 97 -1.54 -0.36 11.19
C ASN A 97 -2.87 0.31 10.80
N PRO A 98 -3.84 0.43 11.73
CA PRO A 98 -5.15 1.03 11.43
C PRO A 98 -5.07 2.53 11.10
N PHE A 99 -3.94 3.19 11.39
CA PHE A 99 -3.70 4.61 11.13
C PHE A 99 -2.65 4.83 10.02
N GLU A 100 -2.40 3.84 9.15
CA GLU A 100 -1.45 3.98 8.06
C GLU A 100 -1.84 5.10 7.09
N TYR A 101 -3.14 5.26 6.88
CA TYR A 101 -3.71 6.28 6.02
C TYR A 101 -4.60 7.24 6.80
N TRP A 102 -4.58 8.50 6.42
CA TRP A 102 -5.59 9.47 6.85
C TRP A 102 -6.79 9.36 5.91
N ILE A 103 -7.79 8.61 6.33
CA ILE A 103 -8.94 8.26 5.52
C ILE A 103 -10.03 9.34 5.51
N THR A 104 -10.91 9.29 4.53
CA THR A 104 -12.17 10.03 4.56
C THR A 104 -13.15 9.28 5.46
N TYR A 105 -13.52 9.90 6.60
CA TYR A 105 -14.45 9.34 7.59
C TYR A 105 -15.33 10.43 8.16
N ASP A 106 -16.39 10.77 7.42
CA ASP A 106 -17.29 11.89 7.76
C ASP A 106 -18.34 11.55 8.82
N GLU A 107 -18.58 10.25 9.09
CA GLU A 107 -19.56 9.78 10.06
C GLU A 107 -19.17 10.10 11.51
N ASP A 108 -17.88 10.24 11.82
CA ASP A 108 -17.41 10.61 13.15
C ASP A 108 -16.37 11.74 13.10
N PRO A 109 -16.77 12.99 13.34
CA PRO A 109 -15.85 14.15 13.28
C PRO A 109 -14.71 14.11 14.29
N ARG A 110 -14.79 13.24 15.33
CA ARG A 110 -13.70 13.06 16.29
C ARG A 110 -12.48 12.40 15.65
N TYR A 111 -12.67 11.66 14.52
CA TYR A 111 -11.55 11.12 13.76
C TYR A 111 -10.67 12.24 13.18
N GLU A 112 -11.29 13.23 12.53
CA GLU A 112 -10.55 14.39 12.00
C GLU A 112 -9.88 15.18 13.15
N GLU A 113 -10.56 15.37 14.28
CA GLU A 113 -10.00 16.02 15.47
C GLU A 113 -8.75 15.26 15.97
N LEU A 114 -8.81 13.93 16.04
CA LEU A 114 -7.69 13.07 16.42
C LEU A 114 -6.51 13.24 15.45
N MET A 115 -6.75 13.10 14.14
CA MET A 115 -5.67 13.12 13.14
C MET A 115 -5.01 14.49 13.04
N VAL A 116 -5.80 15.56 13.07
CA VAL A 116 -5.28 16.94 13.14
C VAL A 116 -4.52 17.20 14.45
N GLY A 117 -5.04 16.69 15.56
CA GLY A 117 -4.36 16.79 16.86
C GLY A 117 -2.99 16.09 16.88
N VAL A 118 -2.90 14.88 16.30
CA VAL A 118 -1.63 14.14 16.12
C VAL A 118 -0.67 14.93 15.24
N GLN A 119 -1.16 15.49 14.13
CA GLN A 119 -0.36 16.34 13.25
C GLN A 119 0.26 17.51 14.03
N PHE A 120 -0.57 18.28 14.75
CA PHE A 120 -0.06 19.41 15.54
C PHE A 120 0.89 18.99 16.66
N PHE A 121 0.60 17.87 17.34
CA PHE A 121 1.51 17.35 18.36
C PHE A 121 2.91 17.08 17.80
N LEU A 122 3.00 16.62 16.56
CA LEU A 122 4.28 16.31 15.93
C LEU A 122 4.92 17.52 15.22
N GLU A 123 4.14 18.38 14.59
CA GLU A 123 4.67 19.54 13.86
C GLU A 123 5.08 20.69 14.79
N GLU A 124 4.23 21.01 15.75
CA GLU A 124 4.36 22.14 16.68
C GLU A 124 4.14 21.68 18.13
N PRO A 125 4.95 20.72 18.66
CA PRO A 125 4.68 20.10 19.95
C PRO A 125 4.67 21.08 21.13
N GLY A 126 5.42 22.18 21.05
CA GLY A 126 5.45 23.21 22.08
C GLY A 126 5.76 22.65 23.48
N LYS A 127 4.85 22.85 24.43
CA LYS A 127 4.98 22.32 25.81
C LYS A 127 4.88 20.79 25.90
N ASN A 128 4.34 20.14 24.90
CA ASN A 128 4.19 18.68 24.88
C ASN A 128 5.48 17.97 24.45
N ASP A 129 6.51 18.71 23.99
CA ASP A 129 7.83 18.16 23.70
C ASP A 129 8.64 18.02 25.01
N VAL A 130 8.20 17.10 25.86
CA VAL A 130 8.80 16.81 27.15
C VAL A 130 10.02 15.90 27.02
N ALA A 131 10.77 15.66 28.10
CA ALA A 131 11.89 14.71 28.05
C ALA A 131 11.37 13.27 27.98
N VAL A 132 12.15 12.38 27.35
CA VAL A 132 11.85 10.94 27.29
C VAL A 132 11.56 10.37 28.69
N MET A 133 12.33 10.77 29.69
CA MET A 133 12.14 10.32 31.07
C MET A 133 10.81 10.74 31.72
N ASP A 134 10.13 11.73 31.17
CA ASP A 134 8.82 12.17 31.66
C ASP A 134 7.69 11.25 31.15
N VAL A 135 7.93 10.50 30.08
CA VAL A 135 6.99 9.56 29.44
C VAL A 135 7.38 8.09 29.74
N PHE A 136 8.65 7.76 29.57
CA PHE A 136 9.25 6.48 29.94
C PHE A 136 10.15 6.71 31.15
N SER A 137 9.60 6.52 32.34
CA SER A 137 10.27 6.92 33.59
C SER A 137 11.55 6.12 33.88
N PRO A 138 12.49 6.67 34.67
CA PRO A 138 13.66 5.93 35.14
C PRO A 138 13.31 4.60 35.82
N GLN A 139 12.16 4.52 36.49
CA GLN A 139 11.69 3.28 37.11
C GLN A 139 11.37 2.24 36.02
N LYS A 140 10.65 2.60 34.96
CA LYS A 140 10.36 1.71 33.82
C LYS A 140 11.64 1.24 33.13
N PHE A 141 12.64 2.12 33.03
CA PHE A 141 13.96 1.74 32.53
C PHE A 141 14.64 0.67 33.40
N GLU A 142 14.67 0.84 34.72
CA GLU A 142 15.28 -0.14 35.63
C GLU A 142 14.56 -1.49 35.60
N GLU A 143 13.23 -1.50 35.50
CA GLU A 143 12.45 -2.72 35.35
C GLU A 143 12.75 -3.42 34.02
N LEU A 144 12.79 -2.67 32.89
CA LEU A 144 13.14 -3.21 31.57
C LEU A 144 14.57 -3.74 31.54
N LYS A 145 15.52 -3.00 32.11
CA LYS A 145 16.92 -3.41 32.25
C LYS A 145 17.04 -4.75 33.01
N THR A 146 16.28 -4.91 34.07
CA THR A 146 16.25 -6.16 34.84
C THR A 146 15.77 -7.33 33.98
N LEU A 147 14.69 -7.16 33.23
CA LEU A 147 14.18 -8.18 32.30
C LEU A 147 15.19 -8.51 31.18
N MET A 148 15.86 -7.49 30.65
CA MET A 148 16.91 -7.69 29.63
C MET A 148 18.12 -8.46 30.21
N ALA A 149 18.51 -8.18 31.45
CA ALA A 149 19.57 -8.91 32.15
C ALA A 149 19.20 -10.38 32.42
N GLU A 150 17.95 -10.65 32.79
CA GLU A 150 17.43 -12.03 33.01
C GLU A 150 17.53 -12.89 31.75
N VAL A 151 17.42 -12.30 30.56
CA VAL A 151 17.58 -13.00 29.27
C VAL A 151 19.02 -12.99 28.75
N GLY A 152 19.99 -12.50 29.55
CA GLY A 152 21.42 -12.53 29.26
C GLY A 152 21.91 -11.41 28.35
N TRP A 153 21.12 -10.35 28.14
CA TRP A 153 21.54 -9.21 27.34
C TRP A 153 22.46 -8.25 28.11
N PRO A 154 23.42 -7.60 27.42
CA PRO A 154 24.33 -6.64 28.05
C PRO A 154 23.60 -5.42 28.58
N ASP A 155 24.18 -4.78 29.62
CA ASP A 155 23.67 -3.55 30.20
C ASP A 155 23.76 -2.38 29.19
N VAL A 156 22.74 -1.53 29.19
CA VAL A 156 22.61 -0.32 28.34
C VAL A 156 22.35 0.94 29.17
N SER A 157 22.74 0.92 30.47
CA SER A 157 22.52 2.06 31.36
C SER A 157 23.29 3.31 30.90
N ASP A 158 24.50 3.15 30.37
CA ASP A 158 25.30 4.22 29.78
C ASP A 158 24.60 4.84 28.55
N TYR A 159 23.99 4.03 27.70
CA TYR A 159 23.25 4.49 26.52
C TYR A 159 21.96 5.23 26.91
N TRP A 160 21.23 4.73 27.94
CA TRP A 160 20.08 5.41 28.49
C TRP A 160 20.44 6.78 29.05
N GLU A 161 21.47 6.86 29.88
CA GLU A 161 21.89 8.10 30.56
C GLU A 161 22.47 9.13 29.59
N ALA A 162 23.29 8.70 28.63
CA ALA A 162 23.98 9.61 27.71
C ALA A 162 23.12 9.99 26.48
N GLU A 163 22.37 9.04 25.94
CA GLU A 163 21.78 9.19 24.61
C GLU A 163 20.25 9.35 24.60
N LEU A 164 19.50 8.81 25.57
CA LEU A 164 18.04 8.75 25.43
C LEU A 164 17.27 9.57 26.47
N LYS A 165 17.63 9.45 27.73
CA LYS A 165 16.87 9.91 28.89
C LYS A 165 16.41 11.37 28.82
N HIS A 166 17.30 12.25 28.36
CA HIS A 166 17.07 13.69 28.34
C HIS A 166 16.60 14.23 27.00
N ARG A 167 16.54 13.39 25.95
CA ARG A 167 16.03 13.80 24.64
C ARG A 167 14.58 14.25 24.73
N LYS A 168 14.22 15.25 23.94
CA LYS A 168 12.83 15.62 23.72
C LYS A 168 12.13 14.54 22.89
N ILE A 169 10.90 14.17 23.28
CA ILE A 169 10.18 13.05 22.67
C ILE A 169 9.91 13.25 21.17
N VAL A 170 9.61 14.49 20.74
CA VAL A 170 9.30 14.77 19.34
C VAL A 170 10.53 15.25 18.57
N SER A 171 11.13 16.39 19.03
CA SER A 171 12.17 17.06 18.26
C SER A 171 13.50 16.30 18.20
N GLU A 172 13.83 15.53 19.24
CA GLU A 172 15.13 14.89 19.41
C GLU A 172 15.07 13.35 19.36
N PHE A 173 13.90 12.71 19.57
CA PHE A 173 13.75 11.28 19.49
C PHE A 173 13.02 10.86 18.21
N MET A 174 11.74 11.23 18.06
CA MET A 174 10.94 10.80 16.90
C MET A 174 11.42 11.36 15.56
N LYS A 175 11.98 12.59 15.57
CA LYS A 175 12.49 13.27 14.36
C LYS A 175 13.99 13.08 14.14
N ASP A 176 14.70 12.32 14.98
CA ASP A 176 16.12 12.06 14.78
C ASP A 176 16.35 11.13 13.57
N PRO A 177 16.96 11.64 12.48
CA PRO A 177 17.22 10.82 11.31
C PRO A 177 18.22 9.69 11.59
N LEU A 178 19.10 9.84 12.60
CA LEU A 178 20.09 8.82 12.93
C LEU A 178 19.45 7.60 13.61
N LEU A 179 18.47 7.78 14.50
CA LEU A 179 17.76 6.66 15.09
C LEU A 179 17.03 5.83 14.01
N GLY A 180 16.50 6.51 12.98
CA GLY A 180 15.86 5.85 11.84
C GLY A 180 16.85 5.13 10.94
N SER A 181 17.97 5.76 10.55
CA SER A 181 18.99 5.14 9.68
C SER A 181 19.73 4.00 10.36
N LYS A 182 19.88 4.06 11.67
CA LYS A 182 20.40 2.96 12.51
C LYS A 182 19.39 1.83 12.72
N ARG A 183 18.14 1.97 12.32
CA ARG A 183 17.02 1.02 12.55
C ARG A 183 16.67 0.80 14.04
N LEU A 184 17.06 1.69 14.92
CA LEU A 184 16.83 1.53 16.36
C LEU A 184 15.36 1.67 16.75
N ILE A 185 14.58 2.48 16.04
CA ILE A 185 13.14 2.68 16.31
C ILE A 185 12.20 1.90 15.39
N SER A 186 12.69 1.25 14.34
CA SER A 186 11.85 0.59 13.34
C SER A 186 12.00 -0.93 13.26
N MET A 187 13.05 -1.52 13.81
CA MET A 187 13.27 -2.98 13.74
C MET A 187 12.29 -3.80 14.56
N PRO A 188 11.97 -3.43 15.83
CA PRO A 188 10.97 -4.18 16.60
C PRO A 188 9.60 -4.21 15.94
N ASP A 189 9.24 -3.17 15.20
CA ASP A 189 7.95 -3.08 14.53
C ASP A 189 7.74 -4.18 13.50
N ARG A 190 8.79 -4.62 12.81
CA ARG A 190 8.65 -5.60 11.73
C ARG A 190 8.39 -7.01 12.22
N VAL A 191 8.99 -7.41 13.36
CA VAL A 191 8.96 -8.81 13.81
C VAL A 191 8.11 -9.05 15.05
N THR A 192 7.89 -8.02 15.88
CA THR A 192 7.11 -8.14 17.12
C THR A 192 5.84 -7.30 17.13
N ASN A 193 5.63 -6.45 16.13
CA ASN A 193 4.45 -5.60 16.08
C ASN A 193 3.16 -6.43 15.98
N THR A 194 3.14 -7.38 15.04
CA THR A 194 2.01 -8.29 14.80
C THR A 194 2.57 -9.66 14.46
N ILE A 195 2.27 -10.67 15.27
CA ILE A 195 2.82 -12.02 15.18
C ILE A 195 1.72 -12.98 14.77
N ASN A 196 1.84 -13.59 13.58
CA ASN A 196 0.97 -14.67 13.15
C ASN A 196 1.25 -15.92 13.99
N VAL A 197 0.21 -16.55 14.51
CA VAL A 197 0.29 -17.72 15.38
C VAL A 197 -0.51 -18.88 14.77
N VAL A 198 -0.11 -20.12 15.09
CA VAL A 198 -0.79 -21.32 14.58
C VAL A 198 -2.07 -21.66 15.34
N ASP A 199 -2.26 -21.10 16.52
CA ASP A 199 -3.36 -21.44 17.43
C ASP A 199 -4.58 -20.52 17.25
N SER A 200 -4.49 -19.50 16.37
CA SER A 200 -5.55 -18.52 16.12
C SER A 200 -5.44 -17.91 14.73
N ASP A 201 -6.57 -17.63 14.11
CA ASP A 201 -6.64 -16.83 12.88
C ASP A 201 -6.35 -15.34 13.14
N GLU A 202 -6.50 -14.88 14.39
CA GLU A 202 -6.12 -13.53 14.79
C GLU A 202 -4.66 -13.52 15.29
N PRO A 203 -3.84 -12.58 14.79
CA PRO A 203 -2.46 -12.47 15.23
C PRO A 203 -2.35 -11.94 16.65
N VAL A 204 -1.25 -12.26 17.32
CA VAL A 204 -0.90 -11.69 18.61
C VAL A 204 -0.17 -10.36 18.40
N CYS A 205 -0.71 -9.30 18.99
CA CYS A 205 -0.24 -7.93 18.79
C CYS A 205 0.53 -7.40 20.00
N ARG A 206 1.68 -6.72 19.74
CA ARG A 206 2.38 -5.94 20.77
C ARG A 206 1.48 -4.81 21.27
N PRO A 207 1.44 -4.51 22.58
CA PRO A 207 0.70 -3.35 23.10
C PRO A 207 1.23 -2.03 22.52
N THR A 208 0.65 -1.55 21.42
CA THR A 208 0.99 -0.29 20.76
C THR A 208 -0.21 0.33 20.04
N VAL A 209 -0.07 1.58 19.61
CA VAL A 209 -1.08 2.31 18.84
C VAL A 209 -1.16 1.82 17.39
N ILE A 210 -0.02 1.48 16.79
CA ILE A 210 0.16 1.25 15.35
C ILE A 210 0.01 -0.23 14.93
N ASN A 211 -0.90 -0.95 15.59
CA ASN A 211 -1.33 -2.28 15.17
C ASN A 211 -2.75 -2.56 15.66
N MET A 212 -3.22 -3.80 15.49
CA MET A 212 -4.58 -4.22 15.87
C MET A 212 -4.78 -4.47 17.39
N TYR A 213 -3.81 -4.16 18.23
CA TYR A 213 -3.97 -4.30 19.69
C TYR A 213 -5.20 -3.54 20.19
N SER A 214 -6.12 -4.24 20.88
CA SER A 214 -7.47 -3.74 21.21
C SER A 214 -7.73 -3.55 22.70
N GLU A 215 -6.77 -3.92 23.58
CA GLU A 215 -6.94 -3.71 25.02
C GLU A 215 -6.62 -2.27 25.42
N ASP A 216 -6.96 -1.93 26.67
CA ASP A 216 -6.83 -0.58 27.22
C ASP A 216 -5.37 -0.06 27.23
N LEU A 217 -5.18 1.10 26.63
CA LEU A 217 -3.93 1.89 26.56
C LEU A 217 -4.05 3.25 27.24
N SER A 218 -5.04 3.44 28.11
CA SER A 218 -5.29 4.74 28.77
C SER A 218 -4.23 5.14 29.80
N ASN A 219 -3.47 4.18 30.33
CA ASN A 219 -2.49 4.38 31.39
C ASN A 219 -1.13 3.79 31.04
N LEU A 220 -0.07 4.61 31.13
CA LEU A 220 1.29 4.22 30.77
C LEU A 220 1.90 3.14 31.71
N ASP A 221 1.46 3.04 32.94
CA ASP A 221 1.98 2.01 33.84
C ASP A 221 1.35 0.66 33.49
N THR A 222 0.03 0.61 33.37
CA THR A 222 -0.68 -0.60 32.92
C THR A 222 -0.24 -1.02 31.52
N TRP A 223 -0.01 -0.07 30.61
CA TRP A 223 0.56 -0.35 29.30
C TRP A 223 1.93 -1.03 29.41
N PHE A 224 2.82 -0.51 30.26
CA PHE A 224 4.17 -1.03 30.39
C PHE A 224 4.20 -2.45 30.94
N ASP A 225 3.35 -2.78 31.92
CA ASP A 225 3.18 -4.14 32.42
C ASP A 225 2.76 -5.13 31.32
N LYS A 226 1.83 -4.72 30.45
CA LYS A 226 1.37 -5.52 29.32
C LYS A 226 2.45 -5.65 28.25
N TRP A 227 3.16 -4.57 27.93
CA TRP A 227 4.23 -4.54 26.97
C TRP A 227 5.40 -5.45 27.38
N THR A 228 5.84 -5.37 28.62
CA THR A 228 6.91 -6.23 29.15
C THR A 228 6.48 -7.68 29.26
N SER A 229 5.23 -7.95 29.64
CA SER A 229 4.68 -9.31 29.65
C SER A 229 4.64 -9.91 28.25
N PHE A 230 4.20 -9.15 27.25
CA PHE A 230 4.23 -9.55 25.84
C PHE A 230 5.65 -9.86 25.39
N MET A 231 6.60 -8.95 25.58
CA MET A 231 7.95 -9.10 25.07
C MET A 231 8.75 -10.22 25.74
N PHE A 232 8.61 -10.43 27.05
CA PHE A 232 9.53 -11.26 27.83
C PHE A 232 8.91 -12.49 28.52
N LYS A 233 7.58 -12.55 28.67
CA LYS A 233 6.93 -13.58 29.48
C LYS A 233 5.94 -14.45 28.69
N ASN A 234 5.19 -13.85 27.77
CA ASN A 234 4.16 -14.57 27.02
C ASN A 234 4.80 -15.38 25.90
N SER A 235 4.56 -16.69 25.86
CA SER A 235 4.96 -17.49 24.70
C SER A 235 3.91 -17.39 23.60
N VAL A 236 4.38 -17.49 22.37
CA VAL A 236 3.59 -17.56 21.15
C VAL A 236 4.04 -18.74 20.31
N ARG A 237 3.11 -19.40 19.63
CA ARG A 237 3.42 -20.52 18.76
C ARG A 237 3.38 -20.07 17.30
N ILE A 238 4.56 -19.92 16.72
CA ILE A 238 4.73 -19.40 15.35
C ILE A 238 4.91 -20.53 14.34
N PRO A 239 4.41 -20.38 13.08
CA PRO A 239 4.72 -21.31 12.01
C PRO A 239 6.18 -21.16 11.58
N ILE A 240 6.89 -22.29 11.36
CA ILE A 240 8.22 -22.34 10.75
C ILE A 240 8.09 -22.82 9.30
N SER A 241 7.17 -23.72 9.05
CA SER A 241 6.81 -24.24 7.73
C SER A 241 5.32 -24.61 7.71
N GLU A 242 4.83 -25.13 6.61
CA GLU A 242 3.43 -25.60 6.49
C GLU A 242 3.07 -26.69 7.54
N THR A 243 4.04 -27.45 8.02
CA THR A 243 3.84 -28.58 8.92
C THR A 243 4.51 -28.45 10.27
N GLU A 244 5.36 -27.44 10.46
CA GLU A 244 6.15 -27.27 11.68
C GLU A 244 5.87 -25.92 12.33
N SER A 245 5.85 -25.91 13.66
CA SER A 245 5.66 -24.71 14.47
C SER A 245 6.61 -24.72 15.67
N GLU A 246 6.98 -23.54 16.15
CA GLU A 246 7.85 -23.34 17.31
C GLU A 246 7.14 -22.51 18.38
N GLU A 247 7.32 -22.88 19.64
CA GLU A 247 6.94 -22.05 20.77
C GLU A 247 8.11 -21.11 21.12
N THR A 248 7.87 -19.82 21.07
CA THR A 248 8.89 -18.79 21.31
C THR A 248 8.33 -17.63 22.13
N VAL A 249 9.20 -16.74 22.60
CA VAL A 249 8.84 -15.49 23.27
C VAL A 249 9.26 -14.34 22.37
N PRO A 250 8.46 -13.28 22.20
CA PRO A 250 8.70 -12.24 21.19
C PRO A 250 10.11 -11.65 21.17
N TYR A 251 10.77 -11.45 22.32
CA TYR A 251 12.14 -10.93 22.33
C TYR A 251 13.15 -11.82 21.57
N LYS A 252 12.91 -13.14 21.48
CA LYS A 252 13.78 -14.09 20.77
C LYS A 252 13.66 -13.99 19.24
N MET A 253 12.59 -13.37 18.76
CA MET A 253 12.39 -13.13 17.32
C MET A 253 13.26 -11.98 16.81
N LEU A 254 13.74 -11.09 17.70
CA LEU A 254 14.58 -9.97 17.35
C LEU A 254 15.95 -10.44 16.85
N GLN A 255 16.43 -9.81 15.78
CA GLN A 255 17.75 -10.06 15.22
C GLN A 255 18.69 -8.88 15.48
N PRO A 256 19.99 -9.13 15.66
CA PRO A 256 20.99 -8.06 15.74
C PRO A 256 20.97 -7.17 14.49
N ILE A 257 21.15 -5.87 14.70
CA ILE A 257 21.22 -4.90 13.60
C ILE A 257 22.59 -5.04 12.91
N SER A 258 22.58 -5.42 11.62
CA SER A 258 23.79 -5.61 10.84
C SER A 258 24.41 -4.25 10.44
N LYS A 259 25.63 -3.98 10.85
CA LYS A 259 26.39 -2.80 10.44
C LYS A 259 26.67 -2.77 8.94
N ALA A 260 26.85 -3.93 8.30
CA ALA A 260 27.05 -4.00 6.85
C ALA A 260 25.81 -3.48 6.08
N LYS A 261 24.61 -3.71 6.62
CA LYS A 261 23.35 -3.23 6.03
C LYS A 261 22.99 -1.80 6.50
N TYR A 262 23.37 -1.44 7.73
CA TYR A 262 23.06 -0.15 8.35
C TYR A 262 24.35 0.51 8.88
N PRO A 263 25.14 1.15 8.00
CA PRO A 263 26.51 1.61 8.32
C PRO A 263 26.55 2.72 9.37
N ASP A 264 25.46 3.43 9.62
CA ASP A 264 25.38 4.50 10.61
C ASP A 264 25.43 3.99 12.06
N ILE A 265 25.17 2.69 12.29
CA ILE A 265 25.29 2.10 13.63
C ILE A 265 26.77 1.97 14.03
N THR A 266 27.13 2.39 15.24
CA THR A 266 28.50 2.23 15.74
C THR A 266 28.81 0.77 16.07
N GLU A 267 30.09 0.41 16.26
CA GLU A 267 30.48 -0.95 16.65
C GLU A 267 29.88 -1.35 18.00
N ASP A 268 29.88 -0.42 18.95
CA ASP A 268 29.31 -0.63 20.28
C ASP A 268 27.79 -0.81 20.22
N GLU A 269 27.09 0.05 19.49
CA GLU A 269 25.63 -0.09 19.28
C GLU A 269 25.30 -1.40 18.55
N ALA A 270 26.08 -1.81 17.55
CA ALA A 270 25.85 -3.07 16.83
C ALA A 270 26.02 -4.29 17.76
N ALA A 271 27.05 -4.27 18.62
CA ALA A 271 27.30 -5.33 19.59
C ALA A 271 26.19 -5.44 20.65
N ARG A 272 25.53 -4.33 20.99
CA ARG A 272 24.43 -4.23 21.97
C ARG A 272 23.07 -3.96 21.30
N SER A 273 22.95 -4.27 20.01
CA SER A 273 21.77 -3.83 19.22
C SER A 273 20.46 -4.43 19.70
N LEU A 274 20.43 -5.67 20.25
CA LEU A 274 19.19 -6.27 20.77
C LEU A 274 18.60 -5.49 21.95
N PRO A 275 19.32 -5.22 23.05
CA PRO A 275 18.76 -4.43 24.14
C PRO A 275 18.53 -2.97 23.76
N ILE A 276 19.39 -2.34 22.91
CA ILE A 276 19.20 -0.95 22.49
C ILE A 276 17.93 -0.79 21.64
N GLN A 277 17.70 -1.65 20.63
CA GLN A 277 16.49 -1.57 19.82
C GLN A 277 15.23 -1.88 20.64
N THR A 278 15.32 -2.75 21.63
CA THR A 278 14.19 -3.05 22.54
C THR A 278 13.86 -1.86 23.42
N LEU A 279 14.87 -1.19 23.98
CA LEU A 279 14.69 0.03 24.76
C LEU A 279 14.11 1.17 23.89
N CYS A 280 14.66 1.40 22.71
CA CYS A 280 14.14 2.41 21.78
C CYS A 280 12.70 2.09 21.34
N GLY A 281 12.36 0.82 21.11
CA GLY A 281 11.01 0.37 20.79
C GLY A 281 10.01 0.60 21.92
N ALA A 282 10.40 0.32 23.17
CA ALA A 282 9.58 0.61 24.36
C ALA A 282 9.33 2.10 24.53
N ILE A 283 10.37 2.93 24.36
CA ILE A 283 10.25 4.40 24.42
C ILE A 283 9.31 4.88 23.30
N PHE A 284 9.49 4.40 22.08
CA PHE A 284 8.66 4.78 20.93
C PHE A 284 7.18 4.47 21.17
N ASP A 285 6.85 3.24 21.60
CA ASP A 285 5.48 2.84 21.92
C ASP A 285 4.89 3.66 23.08
N ALA A 286 5.69 3.96 24.13
CA ALA A 286 5.27 4.84 25.22
C ALA A 286 4.93 6.25 24.74
N ILE A 287 5.74 6.79 23.83
CA ILE A 287 5.50 8.12 23.23
C ILE A 287 4.20 8.11 22.41
N LEU A 288 3.95 7.07 21.62
CA LEU A 288 2.70 6.94 20.86
C LEU A 288 1.48 6.92 21.78
N VAL A 289 1.51 6.13 22.85
CA VAL A 289 0.42 6.06 23.84
C VAL A 289 0.24 7.41 24.54
N HIS A 290 1.34 8.04 24.97
CA HIS A 290 1.31 9.36 25.59
C HIS A 290 0.71 10.43 24.66
N MET A 291 1.13 10.45 23.40
CA MET A 291 0.65 11.38 22.40
C MET A 291 -0.86 11.23 22.19
N MET A 292 -1.35 10.02 21.97
CA MET A 292 -2.77 9.76 21.77
C MET A 292 -3.60 10.18 22.97
N ASN A 293 -3.16 9.85 24.19
CA ASN A 293 -3.82 10.22 25.44
C ASN A 293 -3.76 11.74 25.74
N THR A 294 -2.81 12.46 25.11
CA THR A 294 -2.68 13.93 25.25
C THR A 294 -3.57 14.66 24.24
N VAL A 295 -3.72 14.10 23.04
CA VAL A 295 -4.44 14.74 21.93
C VAL A 295 -5.95 14.64 22.10
N VAL A 296 -6.43 13.45 22.48
CA VAL A 296 -7.87 13.15 22.65
C VAL A 296 -8.04 12.20 23.82
N ASP A 297 -9.17 12.32 24.53
CA ASP A 297 -9.49 11.43 25.65
C ASP A 297 -9.33 9.93 25.28
N PRO A 298 -8.68 9.12 26.11
CA PRO A 298 -8.37 7.72 25.81
C PRO A 298 -9.55 6.89 25.33
N PRO A 299 -10.76 6.92 25.92
CA PRO A 299 -11.90 6.16 25.42
C PRO A 299 -12.30 6.54 23.99
N VAL A 300 -12.11 7.79 23.59
CA VAL A 300 -12.49 8.28 22.25
C VAL A 300 -11.54 7.74 21.19
N TRP A 301 -10.22 7.96 21.34
CA TRP A 301 -9.29 7.51 20.32
C TRP A 301 -9.20 5.97 20.25
N GLN A 302 -9.37 5.26 21.36
CA GLN A 302 -9.41 3.80 21.36
C GLN A 302 -10.67 3.26 20.67
N SER A 303 -11.81 3.93 20.81
CA SER A 303 -13.03 3.62 20.06
C SER A 303 -12.83 3.83 18.55
N LEU A 304 -12.22 4.94 18.14
CA LEU A 304 -11.87 5.20 16.74
C LEU A 304 -10.90 4.15 16.20
N LYS A 305 -9.84 3.83 16.95
CA LYS A 305 -8.91 2.76 16.59
C LYS A 305 -9.63 1.44 16.36
N LYS A 306 -10.55 1.07 17.27
CA LYS A 306 -11.34 -0.17 17.13
C LYS A 306 -12.16 -0.18 15.84
N THR A 307 -12.78 0.94 15.47
CA THR A 307 -13.51 1.06 14.20
C THR A 307 -12.57 0.90 13.00
N MET A 308 -11.37 1.51 13.03
CA MET A 308 -10.37 1.35 11.97
C MET A 308 -9.90 -0.11 11.87
N VAL A 309 -9.55 -0.74 12.98
CA VAL A 309 -9.14 -2.16 13.04
C VAL A 309 -10.22 -3.06 12.45
N GLU A 310 -11.47 -2.86 12.83
CA GLU A 310 -12.56 -3.69 12.32
C GLU A 310 -12.69 -3.57 10.79
N ASN A 311 -12.72 -2.35 10.25
CA ASN A 311 -13.05 -2.15 8.85
C ASN A 311 -11.83 -2.22 7.91
N LEU A 312 -10.66 -1.69 8.31
CA LEU A 312 -9.48 -1.62 7.43
C LEU A 312 -8.55 -2.81 7.56
N ASN A 313 -8.64 -3.58 8.67
CA ASN A 313 -7.82 -4.75 8.88
C ASN A 313 -8.67 -6.05 8.81
N LYS A 314 -9.59 -6.25 9.76
CA LYS A 314 -10.37 -7.51 9.85
C LYS A 314 -11.33 -7.71 8.68
N GLN A 315 -12.04 -6.66 8.26
CA GLN A 315 -13.00 -6.72 7.15
C GLN A 315 -12.37 -6.45 5.77
N LYS A 316 -11.05 -6.27 5.68
CA LYS A 316 -10.37 -5.99 4.41
C LYS A 316 -10.64 -7.06 3.35
N VAL A 317 -10.35 -8.32 3.67
CA VAL A 317 -10.56 -9.45 2.76
C VAL A 317 -12.04 -9.65 2.43
N PRO A 318 -12.97 -9.70 3.41
CA PRO A 318 -14.41 -9.73 3.13
C PRO A 318 -14.89 -8.61 2.21
N HIS A 319 -14.50 -7.35 2.45
CA HIS A 319 -14.88 -6.21 1.59
C HIS A 319 -14.31 -6.36 0.16
N THR A 320 -13.04 -6.78 0.02
CA THR A 320 -12.42 -7.03 -1.29
C THR A 320 -13.22 -8.08 -2.08
N VAL A 321 -13.56 -9.19 -1.44
CA VAL A 321 -14.35 -10.27 -2.06
C VAL A 321 -15.76 -9.77 -2.43
N GLU A 322 -16.40 -9.01 -1.56
CA GLU A 322 -17.75 -8.46 -1.80
C GLU A 322 -17.75 -7.51 -3.00
N ILE A 323 -16.78 -6.59 -3.07
CA ILE A 323 -16.63 -5.64 -4.18
C ILE A 323 -16.45 -6.40 -5.50
N LEU A 324 -15.52 -7.36 -5.55
CA LEU A 324 -15.26 -8.15 -6.74
C LEU A 324 -16.50 -8.94 -7.19
N LYS A 325 -17.26 -9.53 -6.25
CA LYS A 325 -18.49 -10.27 -6.55
C LYS A 325 -19.61 -9.37 -7.06
N ARG A 326 -19.83 -8.26 -6.38
CA ARG A 326 -20.98 -7.39 -6.63
C ARG A 326 -20.79 -6.58 -7.91
N SER A 327 -19.63 -5.97 -8.07
CA SER A 327 -19.40 -4.97 -9.11
C SER A 327 -18.55 -5.46 -10.27
N TYR A 328 -17.69 -6.45 -10.07
CA TYR A 328 -16.70 -6.87 -11.08
C TYR A 328 -16.85 -8.31 -11.54
N SER A 329 -17.93 -9.00 -11.14
CA SER A 329 -18.18 -10.40 -11.56
C SER A 329 -18.50 -10.57 -13.05
N SER A 330 -18.68 -9.49 -13.81
CA SER A 330 -18.84 -9.49 -15.26
C SER A 330 -17.53 -9.28 -16.03
N SER A 331 -16.41 -9.03 -15.37
CA SER A 331 -15.11 -8.87 -16.02
C SER A 331 -14.63 -10.20 -16.60
N ASP A 332 -14.10 -10.17 -17.83
CA ASP A 332 -13.54 -11.37 -18.47
C ASP A 332 -12.17 -11.72 -17.91
N ILE A 333 -11.36 -10.69 -17.61
CA ILE A 333 -10.03 -10.80 -17.02
C ILE A 333 -9.94 -9.84 -15.84
N ILE A 334 -9.51 -10.35 -14.69
CA ILE A 334 -9.18 -9.53 -13.51
C ILE A 334 -7.72 -9.79 -13.14
N ALA A 335 -6.89 -8.75 -13.17
CA ALA A 335 -5.51 -8.76 -12.70
C ALA A 335 -5.46 -8.13 -11.31
N LEU A 336 -4.98 -8.89 -10.31
CA LEU A 336 -4.84 -8.41 -8.94
C LEU A 336 -3.37 -8.35 -8.56
N GLN A 337 -2.98 -7.31 -7.83
CA GLN A 337 -1.65 -7.10 -7.30
C GLN A 337 -1.68 -7.01 -5.79
N GLU A 338 -0.54 -7.20 -5.14
CA GLU A 338 -0.34 -7.26 -3.69
C GLU A 338 -1.25 -8.30 -3.00
N VAL A 339 -1.39 -9.45 -3.62
CA VAL A 339 -2.24 -10.54 -3.14
C VAL A 339 -1.48 -11.40 -2.14
N SER A 340 -2.03 -11.59 -0.93
CA SER A 340 -1.47 -12.53 0.04
C SER A 340 -1.75 -13.98 -0.36
N SER A 341 -0.91 -14.90 0.09
CA SER A 341 -1.10 -16.35 -0.09
C SER A 341 -2.46 -16.83 0.46
N SER A 342 -2.87 -16.29 1.59
CA SER A 342 -4.19 -16.57 2.19
C SER A 342 -5.35 -16.04 1.34
N PHE A 343 -5.18 -14.89 0.67
CA PHE A 343 -6.21 -14.39 -0.24
C PHE A 343 -6.34 -15.25 -1.50
N VAL A 344 -5.27 -15.87 -1.99
CA VAL A 344 -5.37 -16.84 -3.11
C VAL A 344 -6.37 -17.95 -2.78
N ILE A 345 -6.26 -18.54 -1.58
CA ILE A 345 -7.19 -19.59 -1.11
C ILE A 345 -8.62 -19.01 -1.00
N THR A 346 -8.75 -17.81 -0.47
CA THR A 346 -10.04 -17.12 -0.37
C THR A 346 -10.65 -16.88 -1.74
N ALA A 347 -9.87 -16.40 -2.71
CA ALA A 347 -10.32 -16.17 -4.07
C ALA A 347 -10.77 -17.49 -4.74
N GLN A 348 -10.01 -18.57 -4.60
CA GLN A 348 -10.38 -19.89 -5.09
C GLN A 348 -11.72 -20.36 -4.48
N ASN A 349 -11.91 -20.22 -3.18
CA ASN A 349 -13.15 -20.63 -2.51
C ASN A 349 -14.37 -19.81 -2.95
N HIS A 350 -14.19 -18.52 -3.22
CA HIS A 350 -15.30 -17.60 -3.50
C HIS A 350 -15.64 -17.43 -4.98
N PHE A 351 -14.69 -17.68 -5.88
CA PHE A 351 -14.84 -17.39 -7.31
C PHE A 351 -14.71 -18.60 -8.22
N ALA A 352 -14.37 -19.79 -7.69
CA ALA A 352 -14.14 -21.00 -8.51
C ALA A 352 -15.33 -21.43 -9.37
N ASP A 353 -16.55 -21.05 -9.04
CA ASP A 353 -17.72 -21.37 -9.88
C ASP A 353 -17.72 -20.58 -11.20
N HIS A 354 -17.16 -19.35 -11.20
CA HIS A 354 -17.24 -18.41 -12.31
C HIS A 354 -15.89 -18.07 -12.94
N TYR A 355 -14.80 -18.26 -12.20
CA TYR A 355 -13.45 -17.90 -12.61
C TYR A 355 -12.47 -19.07 -12.45
N HIS A 356 -11.48 -19.09 -13.33
CA HIS A 356 -10.22 -19.78 -13.08
C HIS A 356 -9.32 -18.80 -12.34
N VAL A 357 -9.03 -19.07 -11.07
CA VAL A 357 -8.09 -18.29 -10.27
C VAL A 357 -6.70 -18.86 -10.51
N VAL A 358 -5.82 -18.07 -11.08
CA VAL A 358 -4.47 -18.47 -11.50
C VAL A 358 -3.44 -17.71 -10.66
N PRO A 359 -2.90 -18.33 -9.62
CA PRO A 359 -1.74 -17.78 -8.89
C PRO A 359 -0.44 -18.10 -9.64
N PRO A 360 0.69 -17.44 -9.32
CA PRO A 360 2.01 -17.88 -9.77
C PRO A 360 2.33 -19.29 -9.26
N SER A 361 3.15 -20.04 -10.00
CA SER A 361 3.63 -21.37 -9.59
C SER A 361 4.51 -21.29 -8.33
N GLU A 362 5.22 -20.19 -8.15
CA GLU A 362 5.97 -19.88 -6.94
C GLU A 362 5.35 -18.65 -6.25
N ILE A 363 4.66 -18.90 -5.14
CA ILE A 363 4.08 -17.84 -4.29
C ILE A 363 5.18 -17.33 -3.34
N ASP A 364 5.41 -16.02 -3.32
CA ASP A 364 6.23 -15.40 -2.30
C ASP A 364 5.44 -15.28 -0.98
N ALA A 365 5.60 -16.29 -0.10
CA ALA A 365 4.97 -16.28 1.21
C ALA A 365 5.73 -15.39 2.22
N SER A 366 6.92 -14.90 1.90
CA SER A 366 7.75 -14.11 2.82
C SER A 366 7.39 -12.61 2.77
N ARG A 367 7.22 -12.06 1.59
CA ARG A 367 6.68 -10.70 1.36
C ARG A 367 5.16 -10.70 1.39
N ASP A 368 4.58 -11.82 0.99
CA ASP A 368 3.15 -12.08 0.86
C ASP A 368 2.42 -11.04 -0.03
N GLN A 369 3.10 -10.64 -1.10
CA GLN A 369 2.66 -9.68 -2.10
C GLN A 369 2.81 -10.29 -3.49
N ASN A 370 1.73 -10.87 -4.02
CA ASN A 370 1.78 -11.60 -5.27
C ASN A 370 0.83 -10.98 -6.31
N SER A 371 1.20 -11.10 -7.58
CA SER A 371 0.31 -10.87 -8.71
C SER A 371 -0.46 -12.14 -9.03
N ILE A 372 -1.79 -12.04 -9.20
CA ILE A 372 -2.63 -13.15 -9.66
C ILE A 372 -3.53 -12.74 -10.81
N LEU A 373 -4.08 -13.73 -11.51
CA LEU A 373 -5.07 -13.53 -12.56
C LEU A 373 -6.34 -14.33 -12.27
N MET A 374 -7.49 -13.75 -12.60
CA MET A 374 -8.77 -14.44 -12.58
C MET A 374 -9.38 -14.35 -13.99
N LEU A 375 -9.62 -15.49 -14.61
CA LEU A 375 -10.17 -15.60 -15.96
C LEU A 375 -11.61 -16.11 -15.90
N SER A 376 -12.55 -15.37 -16.48
CA SER A 376 -13.95 -15.78 -16.56
C SER A 376 -14.08 -17.13 -17.29
N LYS A 377 -14.79 -18.09 -16.71
CA LYS A 377 -15.06 -19.40 -17.33
C LYS A 377 -15.95 -19.30 -18.56
N ALA A 378 -16.77 -18.23 -18.65
CA ALA A 378 -17.54 -17.98 -19.87
C ALA A 378 -16.63 -17.60 -21.03
N ARG A 379 -15.67 -16.73 -20.81
CA ARG A 379 -14.73 -16.29 -21.84
C ARG A 379 -13.61 -17.31 -22.09
N PHE A 380 -13.11 -17.97 -21.06
CA PHE A 380 -12.00 -18.94 -21.11
C PHE A 380 -12.48 -20.32 -20.60
N PRO A 381 -13.35 -21.03 -21.34
CA PRO A 381 -14.06 -22.21 -20.82
C PRO A 381 -13.13 -23.39 -20.52
N ASN A 382 -12.02 -23.52 -21.25
CA ASN A 382 -11.12 -24.66 -21.09
C ASN A 382 -10.23 -24.55 -19.84
N GLY A 383 -10.02 -23.33 -19.28
CA GLY A 383 -9.17 -23.08 -18.12
C GLY A 383 -7.70 -23.50 -18.31
N ALA A 384 -7.33 -23.95 -19.50
CA ALA A 384 -5.95 -24.32 -19.81
C ALA A 384 -5.10 -23.06 -19.91
N THR A 385 -4.22 -22.89 -18.94
CA THR A 385 -3.23 -21.80 -18.91
C THR A 385 -1.83 -22.42 -18.88
N SER A 386 -0.85 -21.72 -19.46
CA SER A 386 0.57 -22.05 -19.31
C SER A 386 1.27 -20.82 -18.77
N GLU A 387 1.91 -20.97 -17.63
CA GLU A 387 2.73 -19.89 -17.08
C GLU A 387 4.01 -19.71 -17.89
N ILE A 388 4.31 -18.46 -18.21
CA ILE A 388 5.51 -18.04 -18.95
C ILE A 388 6.35 -17.02 -18.17
N THR A 389 6.12 -16.87 -16.88
CA THR A 389 6.78 -15.90 -16.00
C THR A 389 8.31 -16.06 -16.05
N ASP A 390 8.81 -17.30 -16.03
CA ASP A 390 10.26 -17.58 -16.14
C ASP A 390 10.86 -17.11 -17.46
N LEU A 391 10.10 -17.19 -18.56
CA LEU A 391 10.54 -16.67 -19.86
C LEU A 391 10.66 -15.15 -19.82
N VAL A 392 9.77 -14.47 -19.10
CA VAL A 392 9.83 -13.01 -18.89
C VAL A 392 11.07 -12.65 -18.07
N TYR A 393 11.33 -13.34 -16.95
CA TYR A 393 12.54 -13.11 -16.16
C TYR A 393 13.82 -13.35 -16.97
N ASN A 394 13.85 -14.36 -17.81
CA ASN A 394 15.00 -14.66 -18.67
C ASN A 394 15.17 -13.66 -19.84
N SER A 395 14.18 -12.82 -20.10
CA SER A 395 14.23 -11.77 -21.13
C SER A 395 14.76 -10.42 -20.62
N PHE A 396 15.04 -10.30 -19.32
CA PHE A 396 15.72 -9.10 -18.82
C PHE A 396 17.14 -8.97 -19.38
N PRO A 397 17.61 -7.75 -19.65
CA PRO A 397 18.97 -7.54 -20.16
C PRO A 397 20.03 -8.09 -19.20
N GLU A 398 20.99 -8.83 -19.74
CA GLU A 398 22.09 -9.41 -18.95
C GLU A 398 22.90 -8.31 -18.23
N GLY A 399 23.16 -8.50 -16.93
CA GLY A 399 23.93 -7.57 -16.10
C GLY A 399 23.16 -6.33 -15.63
N VAL A 400 21.88 -6.19 -15.98
CA VAL A 400 21.00 -5.13 -15.45
C VAL A 400 20.19 -5.69 -14.30
N LYS A 401 20.31 -5.09 -13.11
CA LYS A 401 19.46 -5.43 -11.97
C LYS A 401 18.15 -4.69 -12.10
N VAL A 402 17.08 -5.40 -12.50
CA VAL A 402 15.71 -4.87 -12.48
C VAL A 402 15.16 -5.07 -11.08
N PRO A 403 14.51 -4.06 -10.45
CA PRO A 403 13.98 -4.18 -9.10
C PRO A 403 12.62 -4.91 -9.10
N VAL A 404 12.67 -6.22 -9.40
CA VAL A 404 11.53 -7.14 -9.31
C VAL A 404 11.88 -8.29 -8.38
N ALA A 405 10.90 -8.78 -7.66
CA ALA A 405 11.03 -9.94 -6.79
C ALA A 405 10.06 -11.05 -7.22
N THR A 406 10.22 -12.24 -6.67
CA THR A 406 9.27 -13.35 -6.83
C THR A 406 7.87 -12.88 -6.46
N GLY A 407 6.88 -13.20 -7.27
CA GLY A 407 5.48 -12.80 -7.07
C GLY A 407 5.09 -11.46 -7.71
N ASP A 408 6.04 -10.56 -8.04
CA ASP A 408 5.71 -9.28 -8.66
C ASP A 408 5.09 -9.43 -10.05
N ILE A 409 5.51 -10.44 -10.81
CA ILE A 409 5.05 -10.72 -12.17
C ILE A 409 4.34 -12.06 -12.21
N LEU A 410 3.16 -12.09 -12.82
CA LEU A 410 2.54 -13.31 -13.34
C LEU A 410 2.21 -13.11 -14.82
N ALA A 411 2.77 -13.92 -15.69
CA ALA A 411 2.45 -13.93 -17.11
C ALA A 411 2.05 -15.35 -17.56
N ILE A 412 0.93 -15.45 -18.26
CA ILE A 412 0.37 -16.73 -18.72
C ILE A 412 -0.06 -16.65 -20.17
N THR A 413 -0.22 -17.81 -20.81
CA THR A 413 -1.01 -17.95 -22.05
C THR A 413 -2.38 -18.53 -21.73
N ALA A 414 -3.40 -18.11 -22.50
CA ALA A 414 -4.76 -18.63 -22.42
C ALA A 414 -5.45 -18.51 -23.78
N THR A 415 -6.38 -19.42 -24.07
CA THR A 415 -7.19 -19.39 -25.31
C THR A 415 -8.65 -19.14 -24.95
N ASP A 416 -9.30 -18.16 -25.60
CA ASP A 416 -10.71 -17.85 -25.34
C ASP A 416 -11.68 -18.79 -26.06
N ALA A 417 -12.98 -18.65 -25.78
CA ALA A 417 -14.06 -19.44 -26.39
C ALA A 417 -14.12 -19.30 -27.93
N SER A 418 -13.60 -18.22 -28.48
CA SER A 418 -13.54 -17.95 -29.93
C SER A 418 -12.27 -18.50 -30.58
N GLY A 419 -11.36 -19.12 -29.83
CA GLY A 419 -10.09 -19.64 -30.29
C GLY A 419 -8.99 -18.58 -30.46
N ASN A 420 -9.12 -17.42 -29.85
CA ASN A 420 -8.06 -16.44 -29.80
C ASN A 420 -7.07 -16.78 -28.69
N ASP A 421 -5.79 -16.70 -29.01
CA ASP A 421 -4.71 -16.91 -28.06
C ASP A 421 -4.22 -15.59 -27.47
N TYR A 422 -4.03 -15.59 -26.16
CA TYR A 422 -3.61 -14.41 -25.40
C TYR A 422 -2.34 -14.68 -24.61
N VAL A 423 -1.50 -13.66 -24.47
CA VAL A 423 -0.60 -13.46 -23.32
C VAL A 423 -1.30 -12.52 -22.37
N ILE A 424 -1.56 -12.99 -21.15
CA ILE A 424 -2.20 -12.19 -20.10
C ILE A 424 -1.22 -12.05 -18.95
N ALA A 425 -0.98 -10.81 -18.50
CA ALA A 425 -0.04 -10.55 -17.42
C ALA A 425 -0.64 -9.66 -16.33
N SER A 426 -0.18 -9.89 -15.11
CA SER A 426 -0.38 -9.03 -13.93
C SER A 426 0.98 -8.65 -13.37
N PHE A 427 1.16 -7.40 -12.96
CA PHE A 427 2.44 -6.90 -12.46
C PHE A 427 2.24 -5.85 -11.38
N HIS A 428 3.10 -5.89 -10.36
CA HIS A 428 3.26 -4.86 -9.34
C HIS A 428 4.68 -4.28 -9.43
N GLY A 429 4.79 -2.99 -9.75
CA GLY A 429 6.06 -2.28 -9.85
C GLY A 429 6.71 -2.03 -8.48
N ASP A 430 8.01 -1.78 -8.47
CA ASP A 430 8.67 -1.23 -7.29
C ASP A 430 8.08 0.15 -6.95
N THR A 431 8.13 0.56 -5.70
CA THR A 431 7.54 1.82 -5.19
C THR A 431 7.84 3.06 -6.03
N ASN A 432 8.96 3.06 -6.76
CA ASN A 432 9.38 4.16 -7.63
C ASN A 432 9.03 3.95 -9.11
N GLY A 433 8.48 2.79 -9.49
CA GLY A 433 8.10 2.41 -10.85
C GLY A 433 9.29 2.15 -11.78
N LEU A 434 10.50 1.95 -11.25
CA LEU A 434 11.70 1.78 -12.07
C LEU A 434 11.76 0.41 -12.77
N ALA A 435 11.02 -0.58 -12.27
CA ALA A 435 10.88 -1.88 -12.91
C ALA A 435 9.91 -1.86 -14.11
N THR A 436 9.01 -0.88 -14.21
CA THR A 436 7.85 -0.91 -15.10
C THR A 436 8.23 -0.95 -16.58
N ILE A 437 9.11 -0.06 -17.03
CA ILE A 437 9.63 -0.09 -18.41
C ILE A 437 10.37 -1.40 -18.70
N PRO A 438 11.36 -1.85 -17.89
CA PRO A 438 12.02 -3.12 -18.08
C PRO A 438 11.08 -4.33 -18.17
N VAL A 439 10.02 -4.38 -17.38
CA VAL A 439 9.05 -5.49 -17.40
C VAL A 439 8.22 -5.48 -18.68
N VAL A 440 7.76 -4.31 -19.14
CA VAL A 440 7.08 -4.19 -20.44
C VAL A 440 7.98 -4.68 -21.57
N ASP A 441 9.24 -4.26 -21.59
CA ASP A 441 10.21 -4.70 -22.61
C ASP A 441 10.47 -6.22 -22.54
N ALA A 442 10.58 -6.79 -21.35
CA ALA A 442 10.80 -8.21 -21.16
C ALA A 442 9.61 -9.06 -21.66
N ILE A 443 8.37 -8.64 -21.40
CA ILE A 443 7.16 -9.32 -21.90
C ILE A 443 7.14 -9.27 -23.44
N LEU A 444 7.37 -8.12 -24.03
CA LEU A 444 7.41 -7.97 -25.48
C LEU A 444 8.55 -8.78 -26.13
N GLN A 445 9.73 -8.80 -25.50
CA GLN A 445 10.86 -9.61 -25.94
C GLN A 445 10.54 -11.11 -25.86
N THR A 446 9.88 -11.56 -24.79
CA THR A 446 9.43 -12.94 -24.64
C THR A 446 8.48 -13.33 -25.78
N MET A 447 7.50 -12.48 -26.09
CA MET A 447 6.56 -12.72 -27.19
C MET A 447 7.26 -12.72 -28.55
N ALA A 448 8.19 -11.80 -28.79
CA ALA A 448 8.90 -11.68 -30.08
C ALA A 448 9.92 -12.82 -30.30
N SER A 449 10.55 -13.34 -29.23
CA SER A 449 11.57 -14.39 -29.34
C SER A 449 11.00 -15.82 -29.37
N ASN A 450 9.70 -15.97 -29.07
CA ASN A 450 9.03 -17.28 -29.05
C ASN A 450 7.99 -17.36 -30.17
N GLU A 451 8.29 -18.16 -31.19
CA GLU A 451 7.39 -18.33 -32.37
C GLU A 451 5.98 -18.77 -31.98
N LEU A 452 5.81 -19.50 -30.87
CA LEU A 452 4.50 -19.93 -30.38
C LEU A 452 3.67 -18.76 -29.84
N LEU A 453 4.32 -17.67 -29.40
CA LEU A 453 3.66 -16.49 -28.83
C LEU A 453 3.49 -15.33 -29.81
N ALA A 454 4.11 -15.42 -31.01
CA ALA A 454 4.19 -14.30 -31.96
C ALA A 454 2.82 -13.75 -32.41
N ASN A 455 1.77 -14.58 -32.38
CA ASN A 455 0.42 -14.21 -32.79
C ASN A 455 -0.55 -14.01 -31.61
N HIS A 456 -0.08 -14.14 -30.37
CA HIS A 456 -0.93 -13.97 -29.19
C HIS A 456 -1.30 -12.50 -29.02
N LYS A 457 -2.50 -12.26 -28.53
CA LYS A 457 -2.97 -10.92 -28.13
C LYS A 457 -2.47 -10.62 -26.73
N LEU A 458 -1.90 -9.42 -26.54
CA LEU A 458 -1.42 -9.01 -25.22
C LEU A 458 -2.51 -8.26 -24.45
N ILE A 459 -2.76 -8.69 -23.20
CA ILE A 459 -3.51 -7.96 -22.17
C ILE A 459 -2.65 -7.91 -20.90
N PHE A 460 -2.35 -6.72 -20.44
CA PHE A 460 -1.43 -6.54 -19.33
C PHE A 460 -1.97 -5.54 -18.30
N GLY A 461 -2.51 -6.04 -17.18
CA GLY A 461 -2.97 -5.25 -16.04
C GLY A 461 -1.84 -5.02 -15.03
N MET A 462 -1.71 -3.81 -14.49
CA MET A 462 -0.58 -3.51 -13.61
C MET A 462 -0.85 -2.35 -12.66
N ASP A 463 -0.22 -2.41 -11.51
CA ASP A 463 0.25 -1.25 -10.76
C ASP A 463 1.67 -0.91 -11.26
N ALA A 464 1.77 0.08 -12.10
CA ALA A 464 3.02 0.54 -12.70
C ALA A 464 3.84 1.44 -11.75
N ASN A 465 3.28 1.83 -10.62
CA ASN A 465 3.89 2.76 -9.68
C ASN A 465 4.43 4.05 -10.35
N THR A 466 3.73 4.54 -11.39
CA THR A 466 4.11 5.79 -12.06
C THR A 466 3.67 7.02 -11.26
N TYR A 467 4.34 8.12 -11.52
CA TYR A 467 4.12 9.40 -10.85
C TYR A 467 3.61 10.45 -11.84
N GLN A 468 2.72 11.33 -11.36
CA GLN A 468 2.31 12.52 -12.10
C GLN A 468 3.52 13.38 -12.50
N HIS A 469 4.48 13.49 -11.60
CA HIS A 469 5.74 14.19 -11.80
C HIS A 469 6.88 13.24 -11.41
N GLY A 470 7.50 12.66 -12.42
CA GLY A 470 8.63 11.76 -12.24
C GLY A 470 9.94 12.49 -12.02
N GLU A 471 10.97 11.72 -11.65
CA GLU A 471 12.34 12.20 -11.54
C GLU A 471 13.26 11.15 -12.21
N PRO A 472 13.97 11.51 -13.30
CA PRO A 472 14.76 10.54 -14.06
C PRO A 472 15.69 9.70 -13.18
N GLY A 473 15.59 8.37 -13.30
CA GLY A 473 16.37 7.41 -12.53
C GLY A 473 15.99 7.26 -11.06
N LYS A 474 14.95 7.97 -10.58
CA LYS A 474 14.47 7.87 -9.20
C LYS A 474 12.97 7.56 -9.11
N LYS A 475 12.17 8.12 -10.02
CA LYS A 475 10.72 7.94 -10.07
C LYS A 475 10.24 7.95 -11.51
N GLN A 476 9.51 6.92 -11.90
CA GLN A 476 8.97 6.79 -13.25
C GLN A 476 7.89 7.85 -13.51
N ASP A 477 8.12 8.73 -14.47
CA ASP A 477 7.12 9.69 -14.95
C ASP A 477 6.07 8.99 -15.82
N VAL A 478 4.80 9.34 -15.65
CA VAL A 478 3.67 8.74 -16.38
C VAL A 478 3.72 9.02 -17.88
N LEU A 479 4.16 10.20 -18.31
CA LEU A 479 4.25 10.55 -19.75
C LEU A 479 5.49 9.93 -20.39
N GLU A 480 6.57 9.78 -19.66
CA GLU A 480 7.76 9.03 -20.09
C GLU A 480 7.38 7.56 -20.32
N PHE A 481 6.69 6.95 -19.36
CA PHE A 481 6.18 5.58 -19.49
C PHE A 481 5.24 5.45 -20.71
N ALA A 482 4.32 6.41 -20.90
CA ALA A 482 3.42 6.41 -22.05
C ALA A 482 4.17 6.51 -23.38
N SER A 483 5.15 7.40 -23.47
CA SER A 483 5.98 7.53 -24.67
C SER A 483 6.72 6.24 -24.98
N HIS A 484 7.16 5.50 -23.94
CA HIS A 484 7.85 4.23 -24.09
C HIS A 484 6.91 3.15 -24.65
N PHE A 485 5.78 2.87 -23.99
CA PHE A 485 4.90 1.78 -24.44
C PHE A 485 4.30 2.05 -25.83
N VAL A 486 4.01 3.32 -26.16
CA VAL A 486 3.57 3.70 -27.51
C VAL A 486 4.65 3.44 -28.55
N SER A 487 5.92 3.72 -28.25
CA SER A 487 7.05 3.44 -29.15
C SER A 487 7.22 1.95 -29.44
N LYS A 488 6.69 1.09 -28.58
CA LYS A 488 6.69 -0.37 -28.70
C LYS A 488 5.42 -0.94 -29.37
N GLY A 489 4.54 -0.09 -29.87
CA GLY A 489 3.29 -0.52 -30.53
C GLY A 489 2.16 -0.87 -29.56
N LEU A 490 2.27 -0.48 -28.29
CA LEU A 490 1.21 -0.64 -27.31
C LEU A 490 0.35 0.61 -27.20
N SER A 491 -0.83 0.45 -26.66
CA SER A 491 -1.70 1.50 -26.13
C SER A 491 -2.17 1.13 -24.73
N SER A 492 -2.81 2.04 -24.04
CA SER A 492 -3.37 1.79 -22.70
C SER A 492 -4.88 2.05 -22.67
N CYS A 493 -5.51 1.61 -21.59
CA CYS A 493 -6.90 1.96 -21.27
C CYS A 493 -7.14 3.48 -21.20
N TRP A 494 -6.09 4.28 -20.97
CA TRP A 494 -6.09 5.74 -21.00
C TRP A 494 -5.73 6.32 -22.37
N GLY A 495 -5.54 5.47 -23.39
CA GLY A 495 -5.04 5.83 -24.71
C GLY A 495 -3.51 5.98 -24.76
N ASP A 496 -3.02 6.54 -25.88
CA ASP A 496 -1.59 6.71 -26.16
C ASP A 496 -0.93 7.82 -25.31
N ARG A 497 -1.73 8.73 -24.80
CA ARG A 497 -1.27 9.84 -23.97
C ARG A 497 -2.20 10.02 -22.77
N PRO A 498 -1.97 9.26 -21.70
CA PRO A 498 -2.77 9.35 -20.48
C PRO A 498 -2.73 10.78 -19.91
N ASN A 499 -3.85 11.22 -19.31
CA ASN A 499 -3.84 12.43 -18.52
C ASN A 499 -3.08 12.14 -17.21
N PRO A 500 -2.03 12.92 -16.85
CA PRO A 500 -1.32 12.76 -15.59
C PRO A 500 -2.17 12.93 -14.33
N GLU A 501 -3.38 13.47 -14.46
CA GLU A 501 -4.36 13.62 -13.37
C GLU A 501 -5.36 12.45 -13.29
N ASN A 502 -5.18 11.39 -14.07
CA ASN A 502 -5.97 10.17 -13.94
C ASN A 502 -5.56 9.37 -12.68
N TYR A 503 -5.64 10.02 -11.53
CA TYR A 503 -5.22 9.43 -10.26
C TYR A 503 -5.95 8.12 -9.98
N THR A 504 -5.16 7.09 -9.69
CA THR A 504 -5.63 5.78 -9.19
C THR A 504 -5.21 5.54 -7.76
N THR A 505 -4.31 6.38 -7.22
CA THR A 505 -4.10 6.54 -5.78
C THR A 505 -4.50 7.95 -5.36
N PHE A 506 -5.13 8.09 -4.21
CA PHE A 506 -5.46 9.38 -3.62
C PHE A 506 -5.46 9.22 -2.10
N ASN A 507 -4.28 9.11 -1.51
CA ASN A 507 -4.16 8.90 -0.09
C ASN A 507 -3.31 9.98 0.58
N ALA A 508 -3.70 10.34 1.81
CA ALA A 508 -2.91 11.19 2.66
C ALA A 508 -2.00 10.32 3.55
N ARG A 509 -0.71 10.65 3.62
CA ARG A 509 0.18 9.99 4.58
C ARG A 509 -0.14 10.43 5.98
N THR A 510 -0.15 9.47 6.91
CA THR A 510 -0.35 9.74 8.33
C THR A 510 0.97 9.90 9.07
N TYR A 511 0.89 10.54 10.23
CA TYR A 511 1.98 10.65 11.20
C TYR A 511 2.10 9.42 12.11
N LEU A 512 1.16 8.49 12.04
CA LEU A 512 1.13 7.27 12.84
C LEU A 512 1.70 6.06 12.10
N GLN A 513 2.65 6.29 11.19
CA GLN A 513 3.41 5.24 10.53
C GLN A 513 4.51 4.68 11.44
N PRO A 514 4.89 3.39 11.29
CA PRO A 514 6.03 2.82 12.00
C PRO A 514 7.34 3.60 11.84
N GLN A 515 7.53 4.23 10.67
CA GLN A 515 8.69 5.07 10.38
C GLN A 515 8.35 6.55 10.48
N LEU A 516 7.91 6.97 11.64
CA LEU A 516 7.41 8.31 11.93
C LEU A 516 8.39 9.43 11.55
N ASN A 517 9.69 9.19 11.70
CA ASN A 517 10.73 10.11 11.27
C ASN A 517 10.72 10.40 9.77
N LYS A 518 10.30 9.45 8.93
CA LYS A 518 10.12 9.67 7.49
C LYS A 518 8.87 10.51 7.21
N ALA A 519 7.79 10.30 7.94
CA ALA A 519 6.55 11.08 7.82
C ALA A 519 6.74 12.53 8.26
N CYS A 520 7.57 12.79 9.27
CA CYS A 520 7.79 14.13 9.84
C CYS A 520 8.83 14.99 9.10
N LYS A 521 9.55 14.48 8.09
CA LYS A 521 10.73 15.14 7.51
C LYS A 521 10.46 16.28 6.54
N SER A 522 9.32 16.37 5.89
CA SER A 522 9.07 17.45 4.93
C SER A 522 7.60 17.86 4.85
N SER A 523 7.36 19.18 4.83
CA SER A 523 6.04 19.76 4.65
C SER A 523 5.40 19.40 3.30
N GLU A 524 6.17 19.36 2.22
CA GLU A 524 5.66 19.03 0.89
C GLU A 524 5.14 17.60 0.78
N LYS A 525 5.81 16.64 1.43
CA LYS A 525 5.37 15.24 1.42
C LYS A 525 4.12 14.99 2.28
N ARG A 526 3.79 15.90 3.18
CA ARG A 526 2.64 15.81 4.07
C ARG A 526 1.35 16.28 3.44
N GLU A 527 1.43 17.32 2.59
CA GLU A 527 0.26 17.92 1.94
C GLU A 527 -0.24 17.10 0.75
N MET A 528 0.64 16.34 0.11
CA MET A 528 0.31 15.69 -1.16
C MET A 528 -0.01 14.20 -1.05
N GLY A 529 0.34 13.53 0.05
CA GLY A 529 0.12 12.09 0.15
C GLY A 529 0.71 11.30 -1.02
N ASP A 530 0.02 10.24 -1.43
CA ASP A 530 0.29 9.53 -2.68
C ASP A 530 -0.90 9.73 -3.63
N VAL A 531 -0.81 10.77 -4.47
CA VAL A 531 -1.82 11.16 -5.45
C VAL A 531 -1.19 11.03 -6.83
N ASN A 532 -1.37 9.86 -7.45
CA ASN A 532 -0.66 9.50 -8.66
C ASN A 532 -1.49 8.61 -9.61
N PRO A 533 -1.22 8.64 -10.94
CA PRO A 533 -1.81 7.74 -11.93
C PRO A 533 -0.99 6.46 -12.03
N LYS A 534 -1.17 5.51 -11.12
CA LYS A 534 -0.30 4.34 -10.98
C LYS A 534 -0.73 3.12 -11.77
N ASP A 535 -2.04 2.95 -11.99
CA ASP A 535 -2.58 1.69 -12.52
C ASP A 535 -2.90 1.81 -14.01
N PHE A 536 -2.57 0.74 -14.75
CA PHE A 536 -2.73 0.67 -16.21
C PHE A 536 -3.22 -0.71 -16.66
N ILE A 537 -3.91 -0.71 -17.82
CA ILE A 537 -4.15 -1.89 -18.63
C ILE A 537 -3.55 -1.59 -19.99
N LEU A 538 -2.47 -2.30 -20.37
CA LEU A 538 -1.82 -2.18 -21.67
C LEU A 538 -2.28 -3.30 -22.60
N PHE A 539 -2.28 -3.02 -23.90
CA PHE A 539 -2.60 -3.96 -24.95
C PHE A 539 -1.92 -3.56 -26.28
N ALA A 540 -1.83 -4.47 -27.22
CA ALA A 540 -1.29 -4.16 -28.54
C ALA A 540 -2.26 -3.24 -29.31
N LYS A 541 -1.77 -2.05 -29.70
CA LYS A 541 -2.57 -0.98 -30.32
C LYS A 541 -3.30 -1.40 -31.59
N GLU A 542 -2.69 -2.29 -32.37
CA GLU A 542 -3.27 -2.76 -33.63
C GLU A 542 -4.36 -3.81 -33.42
N GLN A 543 -4.48 -4.38 -32.22
CA GLN A 543 -5.43 -5.46 -31.95
C GLN A 543 -6.73 -4.98 -31.30
N PHE A 544 -6.71 -3.88 -30.56
CA PHE A 544 -7.86 -3.40 -29.78
C PHE A 544 -8.13 -1.91 -29.91
N ASP A 545 -9.42 -1.55 -29.82
CA ASP A 545 -9.91 -0.21 -29.56
C ASP A 545 -10.52 -0.14 -28.15
N VAL A 546 -10.26 0.94 -27.42
CA VAL A 546 -10.92 1.22 -26.14
C VAL A 546 -12.33 1.70 -26.40
N VAL A 547 -13.33 1.00 -25.85
CA VAL A 547 -14.74 1.41 -25.92
C VAL A 547 -15.08 2.31 -24.74
N HIS A 548 -14.65 1.92 -23.54
CA HIS A 548 -14.91 2.64 -22.30
C HIS A 548 -13.87 2.29 -21.23
N THR A 549 -13.50 3.29 -20.41
CA THR A 549 -12.61 3.11 -19.25
C THR A 549 -13.19 3.83 -18.05
N TRP A 550 -13.16 3.20 -16.88
CA TRP A 550 -13.61 3.84 -15.64
C TRP A 550 -12.70 3.48 -14.47
N LYS A 551 -12.70 4.37 -13.47
CA LYS A 551 -12.05 4.18 -12.16
C LYS A 551 -13.14 3.98 -11.09
N ASP A 552 -12.75 3.36 -9.99
CA ASP A 552 -13.64 3.21 -8.82
C ASP A 552 -12.82 3.27 -7.53
N ASN A 553 -13.23 4.13 -6.59
CA ASN A 553 -12.70 4.20 -5.22
C ASN A 553 -13.79 4.03 -4.15
N THR A 554 -14.93 3.47 -4.57
CA THR A 554 -16.11 3.24 -3.71
C THR A 554 -16.48 1.76 -3.62
N GLY A 555 -16.08 0.96 -4.60
CA GLY A 555 -16.52 -0.42 -4.80
C GLY A 555 -17.87 -0.56 -5.52
N ASP A 556 -18.45 0.54 -6.02
CA ASP A 556 -19.75 0.60 -6.71
C ASP A 556 -19.60 1.14 -8.15
N GLU A 557 -18.47 0.84 -8.81
CA GLU A 557 -18.11 1.32 -10.16
C GLU A 557 -18.11 2.85 -10.28
N LYS A 558 -17.88 3.54 -9.18
CA LYS A 558 -17.89 4.99 -9.10
C LYS A 558 -16.60 5.54 -8.52
N TYR A 559 -16.05 6.57 -9.15
CA TYR A 559 -14.92 7.31 -8.61
C TYR A 559 -15.37 8.67 -8.09
N ILE A 560 -15.02 8.98 -6.84
CA ILE A 560 -15.25 10.28 -6.22
C ILE A 560 -13.92 11.03 -6.25
N GLU A 561 -13.84 12.09 -7.05
CA GLU A 561 -12.65 12.94 -7.14
C GLU A 561 -12.38 13.62 -5.79
N ASP A 562 -11.12 13.86 -5.48
CA ASP A 562 -10.64 14.48 -4.24
C ASP A 562 -11.02 13.73 -2.93
N MET A 563 -11.55 12.52 -3.03
CA MET A 563 -11.79 11.67 -1.87
C MET A 563 -10.56 10.84 -1.56
N ALA A 564 -9.97 11.02 -0.37
CA ALA A 564 -8.89 10.15 0.08
C ALA A 564 -9.41 8.73 0.39
N PHE A 565 -8.67 7.72 -0.05
CA PHE A 565 -8.93 6.31 0.24
C PHE A 565 -7.61 5.59 0.63
N PRO A 566 -7.66 4.47 1.38
CA PRO A 566 -8.86 3.66 1.67
C PRO A 566 -9.93 4.40 2.47
N THR A 567 -11.15 3.85 2.49
CA THR A 567 -12.25 4.25 3.37
C THR A 567 -12.71 3.05 4.20
N LEU A 568 -13.61 3.22 5.16
CA LEU A 568 -14.14 2.09 5.93
C LEU A 568 -14.84 1.02 5.07
N LYS A 569 -15.21 1.34 3.82
CA LYS A 569 -15.92 0.45 2.90
C LYS A 569 -15.10 0.06 1.68
N PHE A 570 -14.05 0.80 1.37
CA PHE A 570 -13.15 0.54 0.26
C PHE A 570 -11.74 0.29 0.80
N PRO A 571 -11.26 -0.96 0.81
CA PRO A 571 -10.15 -1.39 1.66
C PRO A 571 -8.74 -1.16 1.08
N SER A 572 -8.62 -0.71 -0.17
CA SER A 572 -7.34 -0.48 -0.85
C SER A 572 -7.02 1.00 -0.98
N ASP A 573 -5.74 1.35 -0.98
CA ASP A 573 -5.21 2.67 -1.33
C ASP A 573 -5.02 2.86 -2.84
N HIS A 574 -5.36 1.83 -3.64
CA HIS A 574 -5.50 1.89 -5.09
C HIS A 574 -6.96 1.79 -5.52
N GLY A 575 -7.38 2.66 -6.43
CA GLY A 575 -8.68 2.57 -7.10
C GLY A 575 -8.70 1.40 -8.08
N ILE A 576 -9.87 0.81 -8.28
CA ILE A 576 -10.08 -0.21 -9.30
C ILE A 576 -10.10 0.47 -10.66
N LEU A 577 -9.40 -0.10 -11.63
CA LEU A 577 -9.36 0.37 -13.00
C LEU A 577 -9.92 -0.70 -13.93
N SER A 578 -10.89 -0.31 -14.75
CA SER A 578 -11.52 -1.23 -15.71
C SER A 578 -11.63 -0.61 -17.08
N THR A 579 -11.60 -1.46 -18.11
CA THR A 579 -11.77 -1.07 -19.50
C THR A 579 -12.52 -2.11 -20.30
N VAL A 580 -13.29 -1.66 -21.28
CA VAL A 580 -13.90 -2.50 -22.32
C VAL A 580 -13.11 -2.32 -23.61
N LEU A 581 -12.56 -3.42 -24.11
CA LEU A 581 -11.76 -3.48 -25.31
C LEU A 581 -12.53 -4.18 -26.43
N LYS A 582 -12.59 -3.56 -27.59
CA LYS A 582 -13.16 -4.15 -28.80
C LYS A 582 -12.02 -4.56 -29.73
N GLU A 583 -12.03 -5.82 -30.18
CA GLU A 583 -11.07 -6.28 -31.18
C GLU A 583 -11.26 -5.53 -32.49
N LYS A 584 -10.14 -5.12 -33.07
CA LYS A 584 -10.11 -4.55 -34.43
C LYS A 584 -10.30 -5.68 -35.44
N ASN A 585 -11.25 -5.50 -36.36
CA ASN A 585 -11.36 -6.41 -37.48
C ASN A 585 -10.04 -6.38 -38.27
N SER A 586 -9.42 -7.53 -38.50
CA SER A 586 -8.33 -7.61 -39.47
C SER A 586 -8.89 -7.13 -40.80
N VAL A 587 -8.47 -5.96 -41.24
CA VAL A 587 -8.73 -5.50 -42.59
C VAL A 587 -8.02 -6.51 -43.48
N ASN A 588 -8.78 -7.42 -44.12
CA ASN A 588 -8.27 -8.17 -45.25
C ASN A 588 -7.74 -7.12 -46.22
N ALA A 589 -6.44 -7.09 -46.44
CA ALA A 589 -5.87 -6.40 -47.58
C ALA A 589 -6.45 -7.09 -48.82
N GLU A 590 -7.61 -6.62 -49.28
CA GLU A 590 -8.04 -6.93 -50.64
C GLU A 590 -6.94 -6.34 -51.53
N THR A 591 -6.18 -7.25 -52.07
CA THR A 591 -5.29 -6.99 -53.20
C THR A 591 -6.17 -6.53 -54.33
N ASP A 592 -6.22 -5.19 -54.56
CA ASP A 592 -6.60 -4.66 -55.84
C ASP A 592 -5.53 -5.11 -56.86
N GLU A 593 -5.91 -6.12 -57.69
CA GLU A 593 -5.25 -6.43 -58.94
C GLU A 593 -5.67 -5.44 -60.03
#